data_b2d5a762262a91ba94f39d7abb0d72ae
#
_entry.id   b2d5a762262a91ba94f39d7abb0d72ae
#
_cell.length_a   1.000
_cell.length_b   1.000
_cell.length_c   1.000
_cell.angle_alpha   90.00
_cell.angle_beta   90.00
_cell.angle_gamma   90.00
#
_symmetry.space_group_name_H-M   'P 1'
#
loop_
_entity.id
_entity.type
_entity.pdbx_description
1 polymer ?
#
loop_
_entity_poly.entity_id
_entity_poly.type
_entity_poly.pdbx_seq_one_letter_code
_entity_poly.pdbx_strand_id
1 'polypeptide(L)'
;MKKTVAFCTLGCKVNQYETDAMRGSFEAEGYEVKEFSQEASVYVINTCTVTNMADRKSRQMLHRAKKKNPEGIIVAVGCYVQAAKEQLEEDTMIDLVIGNNMKSQVVQIVEQYIRDNRQTEDRDAYVADIAHDHEYEAMHIETVSEHTRAYIKIQDGCNQFCSYCIIPYARGRVRSRSMEDILQEVQALTANGYKEIVLTGIHISSYGLDFEHTSDTQEDYGPFKNSALIDLIEAISGIDGLERIRLGSLEPRIITENFVKRLSKVPQICPHFHLSLQSGCDATLKRMNRHYTTDLYLEKCELLRQYFDRPALTTDVIVGFPGETEEEFARTEEFLAKVH
;
A
#
# COMPACT_ATOMS: atom_id res chain seq x y z
N MET A 1 -16.41 -28.89 9.71
CA MET A 1 -15.19 -28.64 8.93
C MET A 1 -14.10 -28.16 9.89
N LYS A 2 -12.83 -28.60 9.76
CA LYS A 2 -11.77 -28.06 10.62
C LYS A 2 -11.52 -26.61 10.21
N LYS A 3 -11.55 -25.66 11.15
CA LYS A 3 -11.29 -24.23 10.88
C LYS A 3 -9.80 -24.02 10.64
N THR A 4 -9.36 -24.07 9.37
CA THR A 4 -7.98 -23.79 8.97
C THR A 4 -7.95 -22.80 7.82
N VAL A 5 -7.01 -21.88 7.82
CA VAL A 5 -6.83 -20.86 6.78
C VAL A 5 -5.37 -20.76 6.34
N ALA A 6 -5.14 -20.56 5.05
CA ALA A 6 -3.82 -20.29 4.50
C ALA A 6 -3.84 -19.01 3.65
N PHE A 7 -2.79 -18.21 3.76
CA PHE A 7 -2.68 -16.93 3.06
C PHE A 7 -1.61 -16.96 1.98
N CYS A 8 -1.85 -16.22 0.89
CA CYS A 8 -0.84 -15.89 -0.10
C CYS A 8 -0.93 -14.40 -0.42
N THR A 9 0.14 -13.65 -0.12
CA THR A 9 0.21 -12.22 -0.40
C THR A 9 1.02 -11.97 -1.66
N LEU A 10 0.46 -11.22 -2.59
CA LEU A 10 1.13 -10.72 -3.78
C LEU A 10 1.14 -9.20 -3.76
N GLY A 11 2.19 -8.58 -4.31
CA GLY A 11 2.25 -7.14 -4.53
C GLY A 11 3.05 -6.37 -3.49
N CYS A 12 2.44 -5.39 -2.85
CA CYS A 12 3.12 -4.32 -2.09
C CYS A 12 2.99 -4.46 -0.57
N LYS A 13 3.64 -3.55 0.17
CA LYS A 13 3.57 -3.46 1.64
C LYS A 13 2.15 -3.22 2.16
N VAL A 14 1.31 -2.53 1.38
CA VAL A 14 -0.11 -2.34 1.72
C VAL A 14 -0.85 -3.68 1.71
N ASN A 15 -0.65 -4.51 0.67
CA ASN A 15 -1.21 -5.86 0.65
C ASN A 15 -0.69 -6.72 1.81
N GLN A 16 0.58 -6.57 2.20
CA GLN A 16 1.12 -7.29 3.34
C GLN A 16 0.41 -6.90 4.64
N TYR A 17 0.30 -5.60 4.91
CA TYR A 17 -0.46 -5.08 6.05
C TYR A 17 -1.89 -5.64 6.09
N GLU A 18 -2.60 -5.56 4.95
CA GLU A 18 -3.98 -6.04 4.84
C GLU A 18 -4.08 -7.56 5.09
N THR A 19 -3.08 -8.33 4.63
CA THR A 19 -3.03 -9.78 4.90
C THR A 19 -2.79 -10.08 6.37
N ASP A 20 -1.90 -9.35 7.04
CA ASP A 20 -1.64 -9.54 8.46
C ASP A 20 -2.88 -9.20 9.29
N ALA A 21 -3.63 -8.15 8.94
CA ALA A 21 -4.89 -7.81 9.58
C ALA A 21 -5.98 -8.87 9.36
N MET A 22 -6.14 -9.37 8.12
CA MET A 22 -7.09 -10.46 7.84
C MET A 22 -6.70 -11.73 8.61
N ARG A 23 -5.40 -12.04 8.70
CA ARG A 23 -4.90 -13.19 9.49
C ARG A 23 -5.34 -13.10 10.94
N GLY A 24 -5.11 -11.94 11.59
CA GLY A 24 -5.56 -11.69 12.96
C GLY A 24 -7.07 -11.88 13.14
N SER A 25 -7.87 -11.41 12.18
CA SER A 25 -9.32 -11.59 12.21
C SER A 25 -9.74 -13.06 12.12
N PHE A 26 -9.07 -13.88 11.28
CA PHE A 26 -9.32 -15.33 11.21
C PHE A 26 -8.89 -16.05 12.50
N GLU A 27 -7.75 -15.70 13.09
CA GLU A 27 -7.27 -16.25 14.34
C GLU A 27 -8.23 -15.95 15.50
N ALA A 28 -8.77 -14.72 15.57
CA ALA A 28 -9.78 -14.32 16.55
C ALA A 28 -11.07 -15.14 16.43
N GLU A 29 -11.44 -15.57 15.23
CA GLU A 29 -12.60 -16.47 14.97
C GLU A 29 -12.27 -17.96 15.13
N GLY A 30 -11.07 -18.28 15.64
CA GLY A 30 -10.67 -19.64 15.98
C GLY A 30 -10.15 -20.46 14.79
N TYR A 31 -9.72 -19.83 13.71
CA TYR A 31 -9.05 -20.52 12.62
C TYR A 31 -7.57 -20.77 12.96
N GLU A 32 -7.10 -21.97 12.69
CA GLU A 32 -5.68 -22.31 12.71
C GLU A 32 -5.04 -21.86 11.41
N VAL A 33 -4.05 -20.96 11.48
CA VAL A 33 -3.30 -20.51 10.30
C VAL A 33 -2.30 -21.58 9.87
N LYS A 34 -2.32 -21.93 8.59
CA LYS A 34 -1.45 -22.91 7.93
C LYS A 34 -0.54 -22.23 6.92
N GLU A 35 0.61 -22.85 6.66
CA GLU A 35 1.43 -22.50 5.53
C GLU A 35 0.65 -22.68 4.21
N PHE A 36 0.83 -21.79 3.26
CA PHE A 36 0.16 -21.89 1.94
C PHE A 36 0.52 -23.20 1.20
N SER A 37 1.63 -23.82 1.56
CA SER A 37 2.06 -25.11 1.06
C SER A 37 1.26 -26.28 1.63
N GLN A 38 0.55 -26.12 2.73
CA GLN A 38 -0.25 -27.14 3.41
C GLN A 38 -1.72 -27.13 2.93
N GLU A 39 -2.42 -28.19 3.27
CA GLU A 39 -3.87 -28.26 3.04
C GLU A 39 -4.62 -27.43 4.10
N ALA A 40 -5.49 -26.54 3.63
CA ALA A 40 -6.34 -25.71 4.48
C ALA A 40 -7.81 -25.74 3.98
N SER A 41 -8.75 -25.45 4.87
CA SER A 41 -10.16 -25.38 4.52
C SER A 41 -10.54 -24.09 3.81
N VAL A 42 -9.76 -23.02 4.03
CA VAL A 42 -9.90 -21.71 3.38
C VAL A 42 -8.54 -21.25 2.87
N TYR A 43 -8.48 -20.74 1.66
CA TYR A 43 -7.30 -20.07 1.09
C TYR A 43 -7.66 -18.64 0.74
N VAL A 44 -6.97 -17.67 1.33
CA VAL A 44 -7.13 -16.25 1.03
C VAL A 44 -5.93 -15.79 0.22
N ILE A 45 -6.16 -15.38 -1.02
CA ILE A 45 -5.13 -14.89 -1.92
C ILE A 45 -5.30 -13.38 -2.09
N ASN A 46 -4.42 -12.57 -1.45
CA ASN A 46 -4.40 -11.12 -1.61
C ASN A 46 -3.62 -10.79 -2.89
N THR A 47 -4.37 -10.40 -3.91
CA THR A 47 -3.94 -10.30 -5.30
C THR A 47 -3.34 -8.94 -5.64
N CYS A 48 -2.55 -8.90 -6.71
CA CYS A 48 -1.93 -7.69 -7.26
C CYS A 48 -2.20 -7.59 -8.77
N THR A 49 -2.33 -6.34 -9.28
CA THR A 49 -2.58 -6.04 -10.71
C THR A 49 -1.69 -4.93 -11.27
N VAL A 50 -0.59 -4.57 -10.60
CA VAL A 50 0.29 -3.47 -11.06
C VAL A 50 1.06 -3.80 -12.35
N THR A 51 1.10 -5.06 -12.76
CA THR A 51 1.69 -5.52 -14.02
C THR A 51 0.93 -6.74 -14.54
N ASN A 52 1.00 -7.00 -15.86
CA ASN A 52 0.46 -8.23 -16.47
C ASN A 52 1.05 -9.51 -15.83
N MET A 53 2.31 -9.46 -15.39
CA MET A 53 2.92 -10.57 -14.66
C MET A 53 2.30 -10.78 -13.28
N ALA A 54 1.91 -9.70 -12.60
CA ALA A 54 1.20 -9.78 -11.31
C ALA A 54 -0.18 -10.41 -11.49
N ASP A 55 -0.92 -10.05 -12.53
CA ASP A 55 -2.21 -10.66 -12.87
C ASP A 55 -2.08 -12.16 -13.13
N ARG A 56 -1.10 -12.52 -13.97
CA ARG A 56 -0.81 -13.94 -14.26
C ARG A 56 -0.48 -14.73 -13.00
N LYS A 57 0.35 -14.14 -12.12
CA LYS A 57 0.73 -14.78 -10.85
C LYS A 57 -0.47 -14.89 -9.90
N SER A 58 -1.33 -13.86 -9.85
CA SER A 58 -2.57 -13.88 -9.07
C SER A 58 -3.46 -15.07 -9.47
N ARG A 59 -3.77 -15.21 -10.77
CA ARG A 59 -4.54 -16.38 -11.27
C ARG A 59 -3.86 -17.70 -10.98
N GLN A 60 -2.54 -17.78 -11.18
CA GLN A 60 -1.78 -19.01 -10.91
C GLN A 60 -1.89 -19.44 -9.45
N MET A 61 -1.84 -18.51 -8.50
CA MET A 61 -1.92 -18.82 -7.08
C MET A 61 -3.33 -19.23 -6.67
N LEU A 62 -4.38 -18.60 -7.21
CA LEU A 62 -5.78 -19.00 -7.03
C LEU A 62 -6.01 -20.45 -7.51
N HIS A 63 -5.63 -20.75 -8.74
CA HIS A 63 -5.76 -22.10 -9.29
C HIS A 63 -4.89 -23.14 -8.57
N ARG A 64 -3.70 -22.75 -8.08
CA ARG A 64 -2.84 -23.63 -7.27
C ARG A 64 -3.49 -23.99 -5.95
N ALA A 65 -4.17 -23.06 -5.29
CA ALA A 65 -4.89 -23.32 -4.06
C ALA A 65 -6.05 -24.33 -4.30
N LYS A 66 -6.86 -24.13 -5.35
CA LYS A 66 -7.95 -25.06 -5.69
C LYS A 66 -7.47 -26.45 -6.05
N LYS A 67 -6.34 -26.57 -6.78
CA LYS A 67 -5.73 -27.87 -7.07
C LYS A 67 -5.19 -28.58 -5.82
N LYS A 68 -4.76 -27.83 -4.82
CA LYS A 68 -4.23 -28.38 -3.57
C LYS A 68 -5.35 -28.99 -2.70
N ASN A 69 -6.45 -28.29 -2.56
CA ASN A 69 -7.64 -28.77 -1.90
C ASN A 69 -8.89 -28.43 -2.74
N PRO A 70 -9.40 -29.37 -3.56
CA PRO A 70 -10.60 -29.15 -4.36
C PRO A 70 -11.85 -28.77 -3.54
N GLU A 71 -11.93 -29.26 -2.29
CA GLU A 71 -13.02 -28.94 -1.35
C GLU A 71 -12.78 -27.66 -0.54
N GLY A 72 -11.57 -27.09 -0.64
CA GLY A 72 -11.21 -25.83 0.01
C GLY A 72 -11.95 -24.64 -0.60
N ILE A 73 -12.29 -23.66 0.24
CA ILE A 73 -12.87 -22.39 -0.17
C ILE A 73 -11.74 -21.46 -0.64
N ILE A 74 -11.80 -21.04 -1.89
CA ILE A 74 -10.82 -20.14 -2.50
C ILE A 74 -11.38 -18.72 -2.51
N VAL A 75 -10.73 -17.84 -1.77
CA VAL A 75 -11.10 -16.43 -1.61
C VAL A 75 -10.09 -15.56 -2.33
N ALA A 76 -10.51 -14.91 -3.40
CA ALA A 76 -9.72 -13.90 -4.08
C ALA A 76 -10.01 -12.52 -3.47
N VAL A 77 -8.96 -11.80 -3.02
CA VAL A 77 -9.11 -10.42 -2.53
C VAL A 77 -8.09 -9.50 -3.20
N GLY A 78 -8.31 -8.20 -3.15
CA GLY A 78 -7.28 -7.20 -3.51
C GLY A 78 -7.39 -6.60 -4.91
N CYS A 79 -6.26 -6.04 -5.38
CA CYS A 79 -6.27 -5.14 -6.55
C CYS A 79 -6.66 -5.83 -7.86
N TYR A 80 -6.27 -7.09 -8.08
CA TYR A 80 -6.66 -7.82 -9.29
C TYR A 80 -8.16 -8.08 -9.33
N VAL A 81 -8.76 -8.38 -8.19
CA VAL A 81 -10.22 -8.54 -8.06
C VAL A 81 -10.93 -7.25 -8.50
N GLN A 82 -10.48 -6.12 -8.00
CA GLN A 82 -11.10 -4.84 -8.31
C GLN A 82 -10.95 -4.43 -9.78
N ALA A 83 -9.83 -4.80 -10.42
CA ALA A 83 -9.53 -4.40 -11.80
C ALA A 83 -10.06 -5.38 -12.86
N ALA A 84 -10.30 -6.65 -12.51
CA ALA A 84 -10.63 -7.73 -13.44
C ALA A 84 -11.86 -8.52 -12.98
N LYS A 85 -12.84 -7.83 -12.41
CA LYS A 85 -14.07 -8.39 -11.85
C LYS A 85 -14.72 -9.40 -12.80
N GLU A 86 -15.07 -8.98 -14.02
CA GLU A 86 -15.76 -9.80 -15.02
C GLU A 86 -15.00 -11.12 -15.35
N GLN A 87 -13.66 -11.07 -15.39
CA GLN A 87 -12.84 -12.26 -15.69
C GLN A 87 -12.84 -13.27 -14.53
N LEU A 88 -13.01 -12.79 -13.29
CA LEU A 88 -13.02 -13.65 -12.09
C LEU A 88 -14.39 -14.26 -11.81
N GLU A 89 -15.47 -13.62 -12.26
CA GLU A 89 -16.82 -14.14 -12.18
C GLU A 89 -16.99 -15.43 -12.97
N GLU A 90 -16.35 -15.53 -14.12
CA GLU A 90 -16.36 -16.70 -15.00
C GLU A 90 -15.46 -17.84 -14.49
N ASP A 91 -14.55 -17.57 -13.55
CA ASP A 91 -13.60 -18.57 -13.04
C ASP A 91 -14.23 -19.44 -11.95
N THR A 92 -14.63 -20.65 -12.34
CA THR A 92 -15.27 -21.63 -11.44
C THR A 92 -14.34 -22.20 -10.37
N MET A 93 -13.04 -21.91 -10.41
CA MET A 93 -12.06 -22.33 -9.38
C MET A 93 -12.05 -21.42 -8.17
N ILE A 94 -12.72 -20.26 -8.25
CA ILE A 94 -12.78 -19.24 -7.19
C ILE A 94 -14.17 -19.30 -6.57
N ASP A 95 -14.23 -19.44 -5.26
CA ASP A 95 -15.49 -19.55 -4.55
C ASP A 95 -16.02 -18.16 -4.12
N LEU A 96 -15.13 -17.24 -3.67
CA LEU A 96 -15.47 -15.89 -3.23
C LEU A 96 -14.55 -14.85 -3.84
N VAL A 97 -15.13 -13.71 -4.23
CA VAL A 97 -14.45 -12.58 -4.86
C VAL A 97 -14.74 -11.33 -4.02
N ILE A 98 -13.71 -10.76 -3.35
CA ILE A 98 -13.86 -9.66 -2.41
C ILE A 98 -12.95 -8.49 -2.86
N GLY A 99 -13.53 -7.35 -3.19
CA GLY A 99 -12.84 -6.15 -3.64
C GLY A 99 -12.03 -5.46 -2.55
N ASN A 100 -11.34 -4.40 -2.94
CA ASN A 100 -10.76 -3.47 -1.98
C ASN A 100 -11.89 -2.74 -1.22
N ASN A 101 -11.64 -2.35 0.03
CA ASN A 101 -12.62 -1.77 0.96
C ASN A 101 -13.71 -2.74 1.48
N MET A 102 -13.50 -4.06 1.32
CA MET A 102 -14.37 -5.10 1.88
C MET A 102 -13.57 -6.20 2.61
N LYS A 103 -12.25 -6.02 2.75
CA LYS A 103 -11.35 -7.03 3.34
C LYS A 103 -11.51 -7.17 4.85
N SER A 104 -11.91 -6.11 5.53
CA SER A 104 -12.25 -6.14 6.96
C SER A 104 -13.38 -7.11 7.28
N GLN A 105 -14.26 -7.40 6.30
CA GLN A 105 -15.39 -8.28 6.43
C GLN A 105 -15.11 -9.71 5.93
N VAL A 106 -13.87 -10.03 5.52
CA VAL A 106 -13.54 -11.32 4.88
C VAL A 106 -13.97 -12.53 5.69
N VAL A 107 -13.79 -12.50 7.01
CA VAL A 107 -14.16 -13.63 7.89
C VAL A 107 -15.66 -13.81 7.93
N GLN A 108 -16.42 -12.72 8.08
CA GLN A 108 -17.89 -12.76 8.11
C GLN A 108 -18.47 -13.28 6.78
N ILE A 109 -17.88 -12.83 5.65
CA ILE A 109 -18.27 -13.29 4.31
C ILE A 109 -18.00 -14.80 4.15
N VAL A 110 -16.84 -15.28 4.57
CA VAL A 110 -16.49 -16.70 4.54
C VAL A 110 -17.41 -17.52 5.43
N GLU A 111 -17.68 -17.08 6.66
CA GLU A 111 -18.58 -17.77 7.58
C GLU A 111 -20.03 -17.78 7.06
N GLN A 112 -20.47 -16.70 6.42
CA GLN A 112 -21.78 -16.65 5.77
C GLN A 112 -21.86 -17.66 4.62
N TYR A 113 -20.86 -17.69 3.74
CA TYR A 113 -20.78 -18.64 2.63
C TYR A 113 -20.83 -20.10 3.10
N ILE A 114 -20.18 -20.42 4.23
CA ILE A 114 -20.22 -21.74 4.84
C ILE A 114 -21.63 -22.06 5.37
N ARG A 115 -22.30 -21.12 6.05
CA ARG A 115 -23.67 -21.29 6.56
C ARG A 115 -24.69 -21.53 5.46
N ASP A 116 -24.51 -20.85 4.33
CA ASP A 116 -25.43 -20.95 3.17
C ASP A 116 -25.11 -22.17 2.27
N ASN A 117 -24.44 -23.19 2.83
CA ASN A 117 -24.07 -24.43 2.13
C ASN A 117 -23.22 -24.17 0.86
N ARG A 118 -22.38 -23.16 0.89
CA ARG A 118 -21.49 -22.75 -0.21
C ARG A 118 -22.23 -22.28 -1.46
N GLN A 119 -23.36 -21.66 -1.28
CA GLN A 119 -24.11 -21.00 -2.35
C GLN A 119 -24.04 -19.49 -2.16
N THR A 120 -23.75 -18.76 -3.22
CA THR A 120 -23.93 -17.31 -3.29
C THR A 120 -24.85 -17.02 -4.47
N GLU A 121 -25.85 -16.20 -4.26
CA GLU A 121 -26.74 -15.75 -5.35
C GLU A 121 -26.02 -14.73 -6.25
N ASP A 122 -25.07 -13.99 -5.69
CA ASP A 122 -24.30 -12.96 -6.39
C ASP A 122 -22.83 -12.98 -5.92
N ARG A 123 -21.93 -13.42 -6.81
CA ARG A 123 -20.49 -13.43 -6.54
C ARG A 123 -19.90 -12.03 -6.43
N ASP A 124 -20.60 -11.04 -6.97
CA ASP A 124 -20.18 -9.64 -7.07
C ASP A 124 -20.57 -8.81 -5.87
N ALA A 125 -21.42 -9.30 -4.98
CA ALA A 125 -21.96 -8.56 -3.84
C ALA A 125 -20.85 -7.93 -2.96
N TYR A 126 -19.63 -8.46 -3.06
CA TYR A 126 -18.50 -8.03 -2.23
C TYR A 126 -17.43 -7.21 -2.99
N VAL A 127 -17.75 -6.68 -4.17
CA VAL A 127 -16.87 -5.77 -4.94
C VAL A 127 -17.53 -4.41 -5.05
N ALA A 128 -17.16 -3.52 -4.12
CA ALA A 128 -17.68 -2.15 -4.08
C ALA A 128 -17.22 -1.31 -5.28
N ASP A 129 -18.00 -0.29 -5.65
CA ASP A 129 -17.56 0.74 -6.60
C ASP A 129 -16.52 1.65 -5.92
N ILE A 130 -15.26 1.25 -6.03
CA ILE A 130 -14.12 1.90 -5.36
C ILE A 130 -13.89 3.34 -5.85
N ALA A 131 -14.43 3.74 -7.01
CA ALA A 131 -14.28 5.10 -7.54
C ALA A 131 -15.08 6.12 -6.73
N HIS A 132 -16.19 5.69 -6.14
CA HIS A 132 -17.12 6.51 -5.36
C HIS A 132 -17.05 6.22 -3.85
N ASP A 133 -16.15 5.34 -3.43
CA ASP A 133 -15.95 5.04 -2.02
C ASP A 133 -14.95 6.04 -1.41
N HIS A 134 -15.38 6.76 -0.39
CA HIS A 134 -14.61 7.80 0.29
C HIS A 134 -14.21 7.42 1.72
N GLU A 135 -14.70 6.29 2.24
CA GLU A 135 -14.37 5.85 3.58
C GLU A 135 -13.08 5.03 3.61
N TYR A 136 -12.23 5.30 4.59
CA TYR A 136 -11.05 4.48 4.83
C TYR A 136 -11.47 3.16 5.48
N GLU A 137 -11.08 2.04 4.89
CA GLU A 137 -11.32 0.71 5.46
C GLU A 137 -10.41 0.50 6.69
N ALA A 138 -11.02 0.58 7.88
CA ALA A 138 -10.30 0.36 9.13
C ALA A 138 -9.95 -1.13 9.28
N MET A 139 -8.67 -1.40 9.42
CA MET A 139 -8.10 -2.71 9.73
C MET A 139 -6.98 -2.50 10.75
N HIS A 140 -6.80 -3.44 11.67
CA HIS A 140 -5.80 -3.35 12.73
C HIS A 140 -4.94 -4.60 12.76
N ILE A 141 -3.67 -4.42 13.12
CA ILE A 141 -2.74 -5.51 13.40
C ILE A 141 -2.27 -5.42 14.86
N GLU A 142 -2.30 -6.52 15.57
CA GLU A 142 -1.72 -6.64 16.91
C GLU A 142 -0.35 -7.31 16.88
N THR A 143 -0.15 -8.19 15.91
CA THR A 143 1.10 -8.93 15.71
C THR A 143 1.40 -9.07 14.23
N VAL A 144 2.68 -9.11 13.87
CA VAL A 144 3.18 -9.38 12.53
C VAL A 144 3.88 -10.72 12.51
N SER A 145 3.45 -11.63 11.66
CA SER A 145 3.89 -13.04 11.71
C SER A 145 5.29 -13.31 11.14
N GLU A 146 5.80 -12.47 10.25
CA GLU A 146 7.00 -12.80 9.45
C GLU A 146 8.09 -11.72 9.46
N HIS A 147 7.88 -10.59 10.15
CA HIS A 147 8.79 -9.46 10.09
C HIS A 147 9.23 -8.96 11.48
N THR A 148 10.47 -8.47 11.56
CA THR A 148 11.02 -7.81 12.77
C THR A 148 10.58 -6.35 12.91
N ARG A 149 9.84 -5.81 11.92
CA ARG A 149 9.27 -4.47 11.87
C ARG A 149 7.82 -4.54 11.39
N ALA A 150 6.96 -3.66 11.89
CA ALA A 150 5.57 -3.61 11.51
C ALA A 150 5.33 -2.60 10.37
N TYR A 151 4.51 -2.97 9.39
CA TYR A 151 3.95 -2.04 8.43
C TYR A 151 2.69 -1.42 9.01
N ILE A 152 2.54 -0.10 8.86
CA ILE A 152 1.34 0.64 9.27
C ILE A 152 0.74 1.31 8.04
N LYS A 153 -0.42 0.85 7.62
CA LYS A 153 -1.16 1.47 6.51
C LYS A 153 -1.84 2.74 7.01
N ILE A 154 -1.35 3.89 6.56
CA ILE A 154 -1.89 5.20 6.96
C ILE A 154 -2.80 5.81 5.89
N GLN A 155 -2.74 5.32 4.65
CA GLN A 155 -3.43 5.92 3.52
C GLN A 155 -3.71 4.87 2.43
N ASP A 156 -4.83 5.02 1.70
CA ASP A 156 -5.19 4.22 0.53
C ASP A 156 -5.67 5.10 -0.63
N GLY A 157 -5.69 4.52 -1.85
CA GLY A 157 -6.08 5.22 -3.06
C GLY A 157 -5.07 6.28 -3.53
N CYS A 158 -5.29 6.86 -4.72
CA CYS A 158 -4.39 7.85 -5.30
C CYS A 158 -5.11 8.73 -6.34
N ASN A 159 -4.87 10.05 -6.31
CA ASN A 159 -5.44 11.02 -7.25
C ASN A 159 -4.44 11.50 -8.33
N GLN A 160 -3.26 10.88 -8.46
CA GLN A 160 -2.23 11.37 -9.40
C GLN A 160 -2.50 10.98 -10.86
N PHE A 161 -3.21 9.88 -11.11
CA PHE A 161 -3.56 9.42 -12.48
C PHE A 161 -2.36 9.39 -13.45
N CYS A 162 -1.20 8.91 -12.97
CA CYS A 162 -0.07 8.64 -13.86
C CYS A 162 -0.51 7.74 -15.01
N SER A 163 -0.10 8.05 -16.24
CA SER A 163 -0.65 7.43 -17.45
C SER A 163 -0.45 5.90 -17.56
N TYR A 164 0.47 5.34 -16.79
CA TYR A 164 0.78 3.91 -16.73
C TYR A 164 0.18 3.19 -15.51
N CYS A 165 -0.53 3.92 -14.62
CA CYS A 165 -0.86 3.41 -13.30
C CYS A 165 -2.33 3.00 -13.19
N ILE A 166 -2.57 1.74 -12.84
CA ILE A 166 -3.91 1.18 -12.60
C ILE A 166 -4.49 1.57 -11.22
N ILE A 167 -3.67 2.06 -10.30
CA ILE A 167 -4.04 2.23 -8.91
C ILE A 167 -5.29 3.08 -8.67
N PRO A 168 -5.50 4.24 -9.34
CA PRO A 168 -6.73 5.02 -9.14
C PRO A 168 -8.02 4.24 -9.45
N TYR A 169 -7.92 3.21 -10.28
CA TYR A 169 -9.04 2.34 -10.68
C TYR A 169 -9.17 1.11 -9.78
N ALA A 170 -8.04 0.60 -9.27
CA ALA A 170 -8.02 -0.58 -8.43
C ALA A 170 -8.19 -0.27 -6.92
N ARG A 171 -7.83 0.95 -6.50
CA ARG A 171 -7.88 1.37 -5.08
C ARG A 171 -8.66 2.67 -4.84
N GLY A 172 -9.18 3.28 -5.90
CA GLY A 172 -10.00 4.49 -5.81
C GLY A 172 -9.23 5.76 -5.45
N ARG A 173 -9.97 6.72 -4.90
CA ARG A 173 -9.47 8.03 -4.51
C ARG A 173 -8.68 7.97 -3.21
N VAL A 174 -7.99 9.07 -2.90
CA VAL A 174 -7.26 9.23 -1.63
C VAL A 174 -8.24 9.06 -0.46
N ARG A 175 -7.87 8.19 0.46
CA ARG A 175 -8.53 7.99 1.75
C ARG A 175 -7.45 7.85 2.81
N SER A 176 -7.52 8.68 3.84
CA SER A 176 -6.55 8.74 4.92
C SER A 176 -7.13 8.15 6.19
N ARG A 177 -6.32 7.39 6.91
CA ARG A 177 -6.65 6.87 8.22
C ARG A 177 -6.52 7.97 9.27
N SER A 178 -7.40 8.01 10.27
CA SER A 178 -7.32 9.00 11.33
C SER A 178 -6.00 8.88 12.12
N MET A 179 -5.47 10.01 12.57
CA MET A 179 -4.23 10.04 13.37
C MET A 179 -4.40 9.25 14.67
N GLU A 180 -5.55 9.42 15.33
CA GLU A 180 -5.86 8.74 16.60
C GLU A 180 -5.77 7.22 16.45
N ASP A 181 -6.39 6.69 15.40
CA ASP A 181 -6.43 5.26 15.12
C ASP A 181 -5.03 4.70 14.79
N ILE A 182 -4.21 5.46 14.06
CA ILE A 182 -2.81 5.10 13.79
C ILE A 182 -2.00 5.06 15.09
N LEU A 183 -2.14 6.08 15.94
CA LEU A 183 -1.41 6.15 17.21
C LEU A 183 -1.76 4.99 18.14
N GLN A 184 -3.04 4.61 18.23
CA GLN A 184 -3.48 3.45 19.01
C GLN A 184 -2.82 2.16 18.53
N GLU A 185 -2.78 1.91 17.23
CA GLU A 185 -2.14 0.71 16.66
C GLU A 185 -0.63 0.71 16.89
N VAL A 186 0.06 1.84 16.69
CA VAL A 186 1.50 1.95 16.95
C VAL A 186 1.82 1.71 18.42
N GLN A 187 1.02 2.23 19.34
CA GLN A 187 1.16 1.98 20.78
C GLN A 187 1.01 0.50 21.12
N ALA A 188 -0.03 -0.17 20.57
CA ALA A 188 -0.25 -1.59 20.78
C ALA A 188 0.93 -2.44 20.27
N LEU A 189 1.41 -2.16 19.05
CA LEU A 189 2.56 -2.85 18.47
C LEU A 189 3.85 -2.61 19.29
N THR A 190 4.08 -1.39 19.74
CA THR A 190 5.26 -1.08 20.56
C THR A 190 5.19 -1.79 21.92
N ALA A 191 4.01 -1.86 22.55
CA ALA A 191 3.78 -2.63 23.77
C ALA A 191 4.03 -4.13 23.56
N ASN A 192 3.77 -4.65 22.35
CA ASN A 192 4.08 -6.03 21.93
C ASN A 192 5.55 -6.23 21.52
N GLY A 193 6.41 -5.23 21.70
CA GLY A 193 7.86 -5.32 21.54
C GLY A 193 8.40 -4.90 20.17
N TYR A 194 7.56 -4.40 19.25
CA TYR A 194 8.03 -3.86 17.97
C TYR A 194 8.78 -2.55 18.18
N LYS A 195 9.98 -2.46 17.64
CA LYS A 195 10.89 -1.31 17.77
C LYS A 195 10.98 -0.46 16.50
N GLU A 196 10.56 -0.99 15.38
CA GLU A 196 10.57 -0.30 14.08
C GLU A 196 9.21 -0.43 13.41
N ILE A 197 8.70 0.72 12.96
CA ILE A 197 7.51 0.78 12.10
C ILE A 197 7.86 1.35 10.73
N VAL A 198 7.10 0.96 9.72
CA VAL A 198 7.17 1.50 8.37
C VAL A 198 5.82 2.11 8.02
N LEU A 199 5.73 3.43 7.96
CA LEU A 199 4.53 4.11 7.48
C LEU A 199 4.35 3.80 6.00
N THR A 200 3.27 3.13 5.65
CA THR A 200 2.98 2.69 4.29
C THR A 200 1.61 3.17 3.82
N GLY A 201 1.48 3.27 2.52
CA GLY A 201 0.25 3.65 1.85
C GLY A 201 0.45 3.55 0.34
N ILE A 202 -0.56 3.85 -0.40
CA ILE A 202 -0.49 3.92 -1.86
C ILE A 202 0.26 5.17 -2.31
N HIS A 203 -0.01 6.30 -1.64
CA HIS A 203 0.66 7.58 -1.89
C HIS A 203 0.70 8.38 -0.59
N ILE A 204 1.63 8.04 0.30
CA ILE A 204 1.69 8.62 1.67
C ILE A 204 1.85 10.15 1.67
N SER A 205 2.42 10.73 0.60
CA SER A 205 2.49 12.19 0.43
C SER A 205 1.11 12.85 0.31
N SER A 206 0.07 12.08 0.03
CA SER A 206 -1.33 12.56 0.00
C SER A 206 -2.08 12.32 1.30
N TYR A 207 -1.42 11.88 2.36
CA TYR A 207 -2.06 11.68 3.66
C TYR A 207 -2.66 12.98 4.18
N GLY A 208 -3.94 12.93 4.56
CA GLY A 208 -4.69 14.05 5.11
C GLY A 208 -5.29 15.01 4.08
N LEU A 209 -5.12 14.77 2.76
CA LEU A 209 -5.75 15.63 1.73
C LEU A 209 -7.28 15.56 1.71
N ASP A 210 -7.84 14.50 2.25
CA ASP A 210 -9.27 14.22 2.36
C ASP A 210 -9.86 14.62 3.72
N PHE A 211 -9.06 15.18 4.64
CA PHE A 211 -9.57 15.68 5.91
C PHE A 211 -10.30 17.00 5.72
N GLU A 212 -11.47 17.17 6.34
CA GLU A 212 -12.34 18.34 6.20
C GLU A 212 -11.70 19.66 6.70
N HIS A 213 -10.72 19.55 7.61
CA HIS A 213 -10.00 20.68 8.21
C HIS A 213 -8.50 20.50 8.04
N THR A 214 -8.00 20.69 6.82
CA THR A 214 -6.59 20.99 6.66
C THR A 214 -6.36 22.41 7.16
N SER A 215 -5.57 22.56 8.23
CA SER A 215 -5.21 23.88 8.74
C SER A 215 -4.63 24.72 7.59
N ASP A 216 -5.22 25.88 7.33
CA ASP A 216 -4.64 26.93 6.47
C ASP A 216 -3.33 27.42 7.14
N THR A 217 -2.30 26.59 7.08
CA THR A 217 -0.97 27.00 7.52
C THR A 217 -0.41 27.93 6.46
N GLN A 218 0.09 29.08 6.87
CA GLN A 218 0.85 29.99 5.99
C GLN A 218 2.21 29.38 5.57
N GLU A 219 2.54 28.21 6.08
CA GLU A 219 3.77 27.48 5.78
C GLU A 219 3.67 26.73 4.44
N ASP A 220 4.79 26.66 3.72
CA ASP A 220 4.85 25.96 2.44
C ASP A 220 5.06 24.47 2.64
N TYR A 221 4.00 23.70 2.38
CA TYR A 221 4.02 22.23 2.28
C TYR A 221 3.86 21.75 0.83
N GLY A 222 4.19 22.59 -0.14
CA GLY A 222 4.10 22.27 -1.55
C GLY A 222 2.66 22.08 -2.04
N PRO A 223 2.45 21.32 -3.13
CA PRO A 223 1.12 21.17 -3.73
C PRO A 223 0.14 20.37 -2.87
N PHE A 224 0.60 19.69 -1.83
CA PHE A 224 -0.25 18.95 -0.90
C PHE A 224 -0.89 19.84 0.17
N LYS A 225 -0.39 21.06 0.36
CA LYS A 225 -0.95 22.15 1.18
C LYS A 225 -1.41 21.74 2.59
N ASN A 226 -0.82 20.70 3.16
CA ASN A 226 -1.14 20.29 4.52
C ASN A 226 0.09 19.73 5.23
N SER A 227 0.10 19.84 6.55
CA SER A 227 1.13 19.32 7.44
C SER A 227 0.83 17.91 7.97
N ALA A 228 -0.30 17.31 7.57
CA ALA A 228 -0.82 16.11 8.20
C ALA A 228 0.19 14.96 8.32
N LEU A 229 0.99 14.71 7.26
CA LEU A 229 1.98 13.64 7.32
C LEU A 229 3.09 13.91 8.34
N ILE A 230 3.61 15.16 8.39
CA ILE A 230 4.67 15.48 9.35
C ILE A 230 4.12 15.59 10.78
N ASP A 231 2.89 16.08 10.96
CA ASP A 231 2.21 16.10 12.26
C ASP A 231 2.01 14.67 12.79
N LEU A 232 1.61 13.74 11.94
CA LEU A 232 1.51 12.32 12.28
C LEU A 232 2.88 11.74 12.69
N ILE A 233 3.94 12.00 11.93
CA ILE A 233 5.28 11.49 12.21
C ILE A 233 5.78 12.00 13.58
N GLU A 234 5.58 13.29 13.86
CA GLU A 234 5.94 13.89 15.15
C GLU A 234 5.13 13.28 16.31
N ALA A 235 3.83 13.08 16.13
CA ALA A 235 2.99 12.44 17.14
C ALA A 235 3.44 11.00 17.41
N ILE A 236 3.74 10.21 16.38
CA ILE A 236 4.25 8.84 16.50
C ILE A 236 5.60 8.82 17.24
N SER A 237 6.45 9.81 17.00
CA SER A 237 7.78 9.89 17.66
C SER A 237 7.71 10.05 19.17
N GLY A 238 6.56 10.51 19.68
CA GLY A 238 6.28 10.61 21.13
C GLY A 238 5.90 9.28 21.81
N ILE A 239 5.79 8.18 21.06
CA ILE A 239 5.41 6.88 21.63
C ILE A 239 6.62 6.22 22.29
N ASP A 240 6.52 5.95 23.56
CA ASP A 240 7.58 5.31 24.36
C ASP A 240 7.91 3.91 23.81
N GLY A 241 9.21 3.62 23.70
CA GLY A 241 9.71 2.32 23.28
C GLY A 241 9.84 2.15 21.76
N LEU A 242 9.34 3.09 20.93
CA LEU A 242 9.58 3.10 19.50
C LEU A 242 10.97 3.67 19.18
N GLU A 243 11.80 2.91 18.48
CA GLU A 243 13.17 3.28 18.19
C GLU A 243 13.38 3.79 16.76
N ARG A 244 12.58 3.34 15.79
CA ARG A 244 12.73 3.68 14.38
C ARG A 244 11.41 3.88 13.66
N ILE A 245 11.36 4.94 12.86
CA ILE A 245 10.27 5.25 11.93
C ILE A 245 10.85 5.27 10.52
N ARG A 246 10.32 4.44 9.65
CA ARG A 246 10.67 4.40 8.24
C ARG A 246 9.52 4.86 7.38
N LEU A 247 9.80 5.65 6.36
CA LEU A 247 8.79 6.11 5.42
C LEU A 247 8.71 5.19 4.21
N GLY A 248 7.51 4.97 3.71
CA GLY A 248 7.27 4.42 2.38
C GLY A 248 7.71 5.39 1.27
N SER A 249 7.31 5.09 0.04
CA SER A 249 7.68 5.92 -1.11
C SER A 249 7.05 7.31 -1.02
N LEU A 250 7.89 8.32 -1.23
CA LEU A 250 7.51 9.74 -1.23
C LEU A 250 7.46 10.29 -2.67
N GLU A 251 6.53 11.15 -2.89
CA GLU A 251 6.49 11.97 -4.09
C GLU A 251 7.40 13.20 -3.88
N PRO A 252 8.26 13.57 -4.85
CA PRO A 252 9.30 14.59 -4.62
C PRO A 252 8.79 15.94 -4.13
N ARG A 253 7.61 16.37 -4.55
CA ARG A 253 7.05 17.69 -4.22
C ARG A 253 6.69 17.88 -2.75
N ILE A 254 6.56 16.80 -1.95
CA ILE A 254 6.35 16.94 -0.50
C ILE A 254 7.62 17.38 0.22
N ILE A 255 8.77 17.20 -0.40
CA ILE A 255 10.09 17.56 0.15
C ILE A 255 10.25 19.09 0.06
N THR A 256 9.57 19.81 0.95
CA THR A 256 9.73 21.24 1.16
C THR A 256 10.69 21.51 2.32
N GLU A 257 11.22 22.71 2.42
CA GLU A 257 12.13 23.09 3.51
C GLU A 257 11.45 22.92 4.88
N ASN A 258 10.18 23.32 5.01
CA ASN A 258 9.42 23.16 6.25
C ASN A 258 9.26 21.68 6.63
N PHE A 259 8.89 20.83 5.66
CA PHE A 259 8.76 19.39 5.89
C PHE A 259 10.09 18.77 6.36
N VAL A 260 11.17 19.01 5.62
CA VAL A 260 12.49 18.42 5.92
C VAL A 260 13.07 18.94 7.24
N LYS A 261 12.90 20.24 7.52
CA LYS A 261 13.34 20.88 8.77
C LYS A 261 12.63 20.28 10.01
N ARG A 262 11.35 19.99 9.91
CA ARG A 262 10.60 19.32 10.98
C ARG A 262 11.04 17.85 11.07
N LEU A 263 11.09 17.15 9.94
CA LEU A 263 11.44 15.74 9.86
C LEU A 263 12.84 15.45 10.44
N SER A 264 13.82 16.36 10.21
CA SER A 264 15.19 16.21 10.72
C SER A 264 15.30 16.34 12.25
N LYS A 265 14.24 16.84 12.91
CA LYS A 265 14.19 16.93 14.39
C LYS A 265 13.61 15.68 15.03
N VAL A 266 13.07 14.74 14.26
CA VAL A 266 12.52 13.47 14.73
C VAL A 266 13.66 12.46 14.87
N PRO A 267 14.10 12.11 16.11
CA PRO A 267 15.30 11.31 16.31
C PRO A 267 15.14 9.85 15.84
N GLN A 268 13.92 9.34 15.78
CA GLN A 268 13.62 7.99 15.35
C GLN A 268 13.56 7.83 13.82
N ILE A 269 13.55 8.94 13.05
CA ILE A 269 13.42 8.83 11.60
C ILE A 269 14.64 8.15 10.98
N CYS A 270 14.42 7.13 10.19
CA CYS A 270 15.49 6.50 9.43
C CYS A 270 15.90 7.42 8.28
N PRO A 271 17.20 7.79 8.14
CA PRO A 271 17.67 8.65 7.06
C PRO A 271 17.76 7.87 5.72
N HIS A 272 16.63 7.30 5.32
CA HIS A 272 16.45 6.59 4.06
C HIS A 272 15.15 7.07 3.41
N PHE A 273 15.25 7.62 2.22
CA PHE A 273 14.13 8.20 1.48
C PHE A 273 14.03 7.57 0.10
N HIS A 274 12.90 6.93 -0.16
CA HIS A 274 12.58 6.47 -1.50
C HIS A 274 11.75 7.55 -2.20
N LEU A 275 12.36 8.26 -3.15
CA LEU A 275 11.72 9.30 -3.94
C LEU A 275 11.38 8.76 -5.33
N SER A 276 10.11 8.83 -5.72
CA SER A 276 9.65 8.29 -7.01
C SER A 276 10.10 9.18 -8.17
N LEU A 277 11.19 8.82 -8.87
CA LEU A 277 11.70 9.55 -10.05
C LEU A 277 10.95 9.15 -11.32
N GLN A 278 10.88 7.88 -11.62
CA GLN A 278 10.26 7.23 -12.78
C GLN A 278 11.02 7.45 -14.11
N SER A 279 11.54 8.64 -14.42
CA SER A 279 12.41 8.94 -15.57
C SER A 279 13.28 10.15 -15.28
N GLY A 280 14.51 10.17 -15.81
CA GLY A 280 15.41 11.32 -15.77
C GLY A 280 15.23 12.26 -16.97
N CYS A 281 14.16 12.16 -17.73
CA CYS A 281 13.84 13.03 -18.86
C CYS A 281 12.48 13.69 -18.71
N ASP A 282 12.43 15.02 -18.74
CA ASP A 282 11.19 15.79 -18.54
C ASP A 282 10.12 15.51 -19.60
N ALA A 283 10.52 15.23 -20.85
CA ALA A 283 9.56 14.87 -21.90
C ALA A 283 8.86 13.54 -21.58
N THR A 284 9.59 12.56 -21.07
CA THR A 284 9.05 11.27 -20.62
C THR A 284 8.20 11.44 -19.37
N LEU A 285 8.65 12.21 -18.36
CA LEU A 285 7.85 12.53 -17.16
C LEU A 285 6.51 13.19 -17.53
N LYS A 286 6.49 14.11 -18.50
CA LYS A 286 5.26 14.72 -18.99
C LYS A 286 4.30 13.71 -19.62
N ARG A 287 4.81 12.77 -20.44
CA ARG A 287 4.00 11.67 -20.99
C ARG A 287 3.47 10.72 -19.92
N MET A 288 4.25 10.53 -18.86
CA MET A 288 3.86 9.76 -17.68
C MET A 288 2.81 10.46 -16.79
N ASN A 289 2.41 11.70 -17.14
CA ASN A 289 1.57 12.56 -16.31
C ASN A 289 2.17 12.80 -14.91
N ARG A 290 3.51 13.00 -14.85
CA ARG A 290 4.19 13.41 -13.61
C ARG A 290 4.20 14.94 -13.52
N HIS A 291 4.06 15.45 -12.30
CA HIS A 291 3.88 16.89 -12.04
C HIS A 291 5.15 17.54 -11.44
N TYR A 292 6.31 17.01 -11.75
CA TYR A 292 7.63 17.55 -11.37
C TYR A 292 8.60 17.37 -12.53
N THR A 293 9.69 18.14 -12.49
CA THR A 293 10.81 18.07 -13.43
C THR A 293 12.01 17.37 -12.81
N THR A 294 12.97 17.02 -13.63
CA THR A 294 14.27 16.49 -13.19
C THR A 294 15.02 17.48 -12.29
N ASP A 295 15.01 18.78 -12.63
CA ASP A 295 15.64 19.82 -11.81
C ASP A 295 15.01 19.91 -10.42
N LEU A 296 13.67 19.87 -10.32
CA LEU A 296 12.98 19.85 -9.03
C LEU A 296 13.35 18.59 -8.23
N TYR A 297 13.41 17.43 -8.89
CA TYR A 297 13.81 16.20 -8.22
C TYR A 297 15.22 16.31 -7.62
N LEU A 298 16.19 16.83 -8.38
CA LEU A 298 17.55 17.03 -7.90
C LEU A 298 17.60 18.00 -6.72
N GLU A 299 16.88 19.14 -6.82
CA GLU A 299 16.73 20.10 -5.70
C GLU A 299 16.25 19.41 -4.42
N LYS A 300 15.25 18.48 -4.53
CA LYS A 300 14.72 17.76 -3.36
C LYS A 300 15.73 16.76 -2.79
N CYS A 301 16.52 16.12 -3.63
CA CYS A 301 17.63 15.27 -3.18
C CYS A 301 18.68 16.07 -2.42
N GLU A 302 19.08 17.24 -2.94
CA GLU A 302 20.05 18.13 -2.30
C GLU A 302 19.52 18.68 -0.97
N LEU A 303 18.23 19.05 -0.92
CA LEU A 303 17.59 19.51 0.31
C LEU A 303 17.65 18.44 1.41
N LEU A 304 17.36 17.18 1.09
CA LEU A 304 17.50 16.09 2.05
C LEU A 304 18.94 15.90 2.54
N ARG A 305 19.94 16.05 1.65
CA ARG A 305 21.36 15.97 2.02
C ARG A 305 21.84 17.14 2.89
N GLN A 306 21.18 18.29 2.83
CA GLN A 306 21.50 19.43 3.71
C GLN A 306 21.04 19.19 5.15
N TYR A 307 19.95 18.47 5.35
CA TYR A 307 19.36 18.28 6.67
C TYR A 307 19.69 16.93 7.32
N PHE A 308 20.13 15.94 6.54
CA PHE A 308 20.48 14.60 7.04
C PHE A 308 21.93 14.26 6.69
N ASP A 309 22.65 13.68 7.64
CA ASP A 309 24.00 13.17 7.37
C ASP A 309 23.94 11.91 6.52
N ARG A 310 24.46 11.99 5.29
CA ARG A 310 24.54 10.88 4.32
C ARG A 310 23.25 10.05 4.19
N PRO A 311 22.10 10.68 3.86
CA PRO A 311 20.86 9.95 3.71
C PRO A 311 20.95 8.96 2.55
N ALA A 312 20.39 7.77 2.71
CA ALA A 312 20.21 6.84 1.60
C ALA A 312 19.01 7.31 0.75
N LEU A 313 19.28 7.72 -0.49
CA LEU A 313 18.27 8.07 -1.47
C LEU A 313 18.11 6.91 -2.45
N THR A 314 16.88 6.44 -2.63
CA THR A 314 16.54 5.35 -3.55
C THR A 314 15.40 5.75 -4.46
N THR A 315 15.34 5.17 -5.64
CA THR A 315 14.28 5.43 -6.61
C THR A 315 14.01 4.24 -7.51
N ASP A 316 12.89 4.29 -8.22
CA ASP A 316 12.58 3.42 -9.35
C ASP A 316 12.62 4.22 -10.66
N VAL A 317 13.04 3.57 -11.73
CA VAL A 317 13.07 4.13 -13.09
C VAL A 317 12.40 3.15 -14.05
N ILE A 318 11.51 3.66 -14.89
CA ILE A 318 10.86 2.93 -15.97
C ILE A 318 11.60 3.25 -17.26
N VAL A 319 12.11 2.21 -17.94
CA VAL A 319 12.77 2.32 -19.23
C VAL A 319 11.90 1.74 -20.32
N GLY A 320 12.04 2.24 -21.56
CA GLY A 320 11.22 1.80 -22.69
C GLY A 320 9.77 2.24 -22.57
N PHE A 321 9.52 3.38 -21.92
CA PHE A 321 8.17 3.94 -21.82
C PHE A 321 7.63 4.25 -23.25
N PRO A 322 6.33 4.04 -23.54
CA PRO A 322 5.77 4.29 -24.87
C PRO A 322 6.14 5.67 -25.42
N GLY A 323 6.84 5.69 -26.57
CA GLY A 323 7.34 6.90 -27.21
C GLY A 323 8.64 7.46 -26.64
N GLU A 324 9.31 6.75 -25.73
CA GLU A 324 10.66 7.10 -25.28
C GLU A 324 11.67 6.86 -26.41
N THR A 325 12.49 7.87 -26.70
CA THR A 325 13.58 7.78 -27.70
C THR A 325 14.90 7.43 -27.04
N GLU A 326 15.89 7.02 -27.85
CA GLU A 326 17.26 6.74 -27.37
C GLU A 326 17.90 8.00 -26.71
N GLU A 327 17.61 9.21 -27.25
CA GLU A 327 18.11 10.46 -26.66
C GLU A 327 17.46 10.74 -25.30
N GLU A 328 16.17 10.43 -25.13
CA GLU A 328 15.48 10.60 -23.84
C GLU A 328 15.98 9.59 -22.82
N PHE A 329 16.24 8.36 -23.24
CA PHE A 329 16.87 7.34 -22.38
C PHE A 329 18.29 7.77 -21.98
N ALA A 330 19.12 8.22 -22.91
CA ALA A 330 20.46 8.73 -22.61
C ALA A 330 20.44 9.88 -21.59
N ARG A 331 19.47 10.80 -21.68
CA ARG A 331 19.27 11.86 -20.66
C ARG A 331 18.94 11.28 -19.29
N THR A 332 18.17 10.19 -19.24
CA THR A 332 17.87 9.52 -17.98
C THR A 332 19.12 8.92 -17.35
N GLU A 333 20.02 8.30 -18.13
CA GLU A 333 21.30 7.79 -17.65
C GLU A 333 22.21 8.92 -17.13
N GLU A 334 22.34 10.02 -17.89
CA GLU A 334 23.10 11.20 -17.47
C GLU A 334 22.53 11.80 -16.17
N PHE A 335 21.21 11.87 -16.05
CA PHE A 335 20.57 12.40 -14.85
C PHE A 335 20.81 11.52 -13.63
N LEU A 336 20.71 10.21 -13.77
CA LEU A 336 21.00 9.26 -12.68
C LEU A 336 22.45 9.40 -12.18
N ALA A 337 23.39 9.65 -13.09
CA ALA A 337 24.78 9.91 -12.72
C ALA A 337 24.99 11.21 -11.92
N LYS A 338 24.07 12.18 -12.03
CA LYS A 338 24.10 13.42 -11.22
C LYS A 338 23.49 13.25 -9.84
N VAL A 339 22.48 12.40 -9.73
CA VAL A 339 21.75 12.25 -8.46
C VAL A 339 22.56 11.48 -7.43
N HIS A 340 23.47 10.57 -7.86
CA HIS A 340 24.34 9.68 -7.04
C HIS A 340 23.59 8.82 -6.03
#